data_a9f56985091933a38a25de4862df5016
#
_entry.id   a9f56985091933a38a25de4862df5016
#
_cell.length_a   1.000
_cell.length_b   1.000
_cell.length_c   1.000
_cell.angle_alpha   90.00
_cell.angle_beta   90.00
_cell.angle_gamma   90.00
#
_symmetry.space_group_name_H-M   'P 1'
#
loop_
_entity.id
_entity.type
_entity.pdbx_description
1 polymer ?
#
loop_
_entity_poly.entity_id
_entity_poly.type
_entity_poly.pdbx_seq_one_letter_code
_entity_poly.pdbx_strand_id
1 'polypeptide(L)'
;MYKYIVQVKGLEFLTDEEKIEVNDLIARRAEKYNKLLDKINYLKISVQVLHQKCEGPTLYSIQTQLSIPGKTFESSSKAWDARTALMHALVRLESSIRKFKSRREEKRK
;
A
#
# COMPACT_ATOMS: atom_id res chain seq x y z
N MET A 1 -12.40 8.70 7.92
CA MET A 1 -12.06 7.66 8.91
C MET A 1 -12.21 6.28 8.29
N TYR A 2 -11.27 5.39 8.52
CA TYR A 2 -11.32 4.06 7.91
C TYR A 2 -12.26 3.15 8.67
N LYS A 3 -12.96 2.28 7.95
CA LYS A 3 -13.82 1.26 8.55
C LYS A 3 -13.07 -0.07 8.74
N TYR A 4 -11.75 -0.05 8.59
CA TYR A 4 -10.93 -1.25 8.71
C TYR A 4 -9.56 -0.89 9.28
N ILE A 5 -8.82 -1.90 9.69
CA ILE A 5 -7.52 -1.72 10.32
C ILE A 5 -6.45 -1.45 9.26
N VAL A 6 -5.68 -0.38 9.46
CA VAL A 6 -4.53 -0.07 8.63
C VAL A 6 -3.28 -0.16 9.51
N GLN A 7 -2.38 -1.09 9.18
CA GLN A 7 -1.12 -1.27 9.90
C GLN A 7 0.05 -0.86 9.03
N VAL A 8 0.95 -0.07 9.58
CA VAL A 8 2.16 0.35 8.88
C VAL A 8 3.37 -0.01 9.73
N LYS A 9 4.30 -0.76 9.16
CA LYS A 9 5.55 -1.16 9.82
C LYS A 9 6.73 -0.54 9.11
N GLY A 10 7.79 -0.26 9.87
CA GLY A 10 9.04 0.25 9.30
C GLY A 10 9.11 1.76 9.19
N LEU A 11 8.19 2.47 9.83
CA LEU A 11 8.22 3.94 9.82
C LEU A 11 9.46 4.51 10.48
N GLU A 12 10.08 3.77 11.37
CA GLU A 12 11.31 4.19 12.05
C GLU A 12 12.47 4.41 11.10
N PHE A 13 12.42 3.87 9.89
CA PHE A 13 13.45 4.08 8.87
C PHE A 13 13.27 5.40 8.13
N LEU A 14 12.20 6.12 8.38
CA LEU A 14 11.87 7.35 7.66
C LEU A 14 12.13 8.59 8.51
N THR A 15 12.41 9.72 7.84
CA THR A 15 12.48 11.01 8.51
C THR A 15 11.07 11.45 8.90
N ASP A 16 10.97 12.44 9.78
CA ASP A 16 9.66 12.95 10.20
C ASP A 16 8.85 13.49 9.02
N GLU A 17 9.52 14.18 8.10
CA GLU A 17 8.86 14.69 6.89
C GLU A 17 8.33 13.56 6.01
N GLU A 18 9.15 12.51 5.83
CA GLU A 18 8.75 11.34 5.05
C GLU A 18 7.57 10.63 5.70
N LYS A 19 7.55 10.53 7.03
CA LYS A 19 6.44 9.92 7.75
C LYS A 19 5.13 10.66 7.50
N ILE A 20 5.16 11.98 7.48
CA ILE A 20 3.97 12.79 7.22
C ILE A 20 3.47 12.55 5.80
N GLU A 21 4.35 12.57 4.82
CA GLU A 21 3.99 12.32 3.42
C GLU A 21 3.43 10.93 3.21
N VAL A 22 4.08 9.93 3.81
CA VAL A 22 3.66 8.54 3.71
C VAL A 22 2.28 8.34 4.35
N ASN A 23 2.09 8.88 5.55
CA ASN A 23 0.81 8.76 6.24
C ASN A 23 -0.34 9.43 5.48
N ASP A 24 -0.08 10.59 4.88
CA ASP A 24 -1.07 11.29 4.08
C ASP A 24 -1.46 10.47 2.84
N LEU A 25 -0.47 9.91 2.16
CA LEU A 25 -0.70 9.09 0.97
C LEU A 25 -1.50 7.83 1.32
N ILE A 26 -1.14 7.17 2.42
CA ILE A 26 -1.85 5.98 2.90
C ILE A 26 -3.31 6.33 3.21
N ALA A 27 -3.54 7.45 3.87
CA ALA A 27 -4.89 7.90 4.24
C ALA A 27 -5.77 8.05 3.01
N ARG A 28 -5.26 8.73 1.99
CA ARG A 28 -6.01 8.97 0.75
C ARG A 28 -6.33 7.67 0.02
N ARG A 29 -5.36 6.78 -0.07
CA ARG A 29 -5.55 5.51 -0.77
C ARG A 29 -6.47 4.56 0.01
N ALA A 30 -6.36 4.57 1.34
CA ALA A 30 -7.21 3.73 2.17
C ALA A 30 -8.69 4.09 2.00
N GLU A 31 -9.00 5.39 1.90
CA GLU A 31 -10.37 5.83 1.64
C GLU A 31 -10.85 5.39 0.26
N LYS A 32 -9.96 5.46 -0.74
CA LYS A 32 -10.29 5.04 -2.09
C LYS A 32 -10.59 3.56 -2.16
N TYR A 33 -9.80 2.73 -1.48
CA TYR A 33 -10.05 1.29 -1.44
C TYR A 33 -11.37 0.97 -0.74
N ASN A 34 -11.72 1.73 0.29
CA ASN A 34 -12.99 1.56 1.00
C ASN A 34 -14.20 1.83 0.09
N LYS A 35 -14.02 2.72 -0.90
CA LYS A 35 -15.06 2.99 -1.90
C LYS A 35 -15.13 1.91 -2.97
N LEU A 36 -14.00 1.28 -3.27
CA LEU A 36 -13.93 0.23 -4.29
C LEU A 36 -14.42 -1.11 -3.79
N LEU A 37 -14.28 -1.38 -2.50
CA LEU A 37 -14.61 -2.68 -1.90
C LEU A 37 -15.64 -2.49 -0.79
N ASP A 38 -16.60 -3.41 -0.75
CA ASP A 38 -17.68 -3.36 0.24
C ASP A 38 -17.19 -3.64 1.65
N LYS A 39 -16.23 -4.56 1.77
CA LYS A 39 -15.71 -4.95 3.07
C LYS A 39 -14.22 -5.25 2.98
N ILE A 40 -13.46 -4.63 3.86
CA ILE A 40 -12.02 -4.84 3.96
C ILE A 40 -11.71 -5.28 5.38
N ASN A 41 -10.95 -6.37 5.52
CA ASN A 41 -10.54 -6.87 6.82
C ASN A 41 -9.38 -6.03 7.37
N TYR A 42 -8.35 -5.82 6.54
CA TYR A 42 -7.19 -5.02 6.94
C TYR A 42 -6.35 -4.62 5.73
N LEU A 43 -5.54 -3.61 5.94
CA LEU A 43 -4.49 -3.20 5.00
C LEU A 43 -3.18 -3.14 5.77
N LYS A 44 -2.19 -3.91 5.34
CA LYS A 44 -0.86 -3.92 5.93
C LYS A 44 0.15 -3.34 4.95
N ILE A 45 1.00 -2.47 5.46
CA ILE A 45 2.07 -1.86 4.66
C ILE A 45 3.37 -2.03 5.43
N SER A 46 4.39 -2.57 4.78
CA SER A 46 5.71 -2.76 5.38
C SER A 46 6.75 -2.00 4.60
N VAL A 47 7.53 -1.19 5.30
CA VAL A 47 8.65 -0.44 4.73
C VAL A 47 9.94 -1.13 5.17
N GLN A 48 10.80 -1.46 4.22
CA GLN A 48 12.10 -2.06 4.49
C GLN A 48 13.19 -1.28 3.77
N VAL A 49 14.36 -1.24 4.38
CA VAL A 49 15.55 -0.67 3.76
C VAL A 49 16.38 -1.83 3.22
N LEU A 50 16.52 -1.90 1.89
CA LEU A 50 17.29 -2.96 1.25
C LEU A 50 18.77 -2.65 1.16
N HIS A 51 19.11 -1.37 0.98
CA HIS A 51 20.48 -0.95 0.82
C HIS A 51 20.63 0.48 1.32
N GLN A 52 21.51 0.67 2.27
CA GLN A 52 21.82 1.97 2.82
C GLN A 52 23.34 2.15 2.82
N LYS A 53 23.81 3.11 2.03
CA LYS A 53 25.22 3.48 2.04
C LYS A 53 25.39 4.63 3.02
N CYS A 54 26.55 4.69 3.67
CA CYS A 54 26.83 5.77 4.62
C CYS A 54 26.77 7.15 3.96
N GLU A 55 27.05 7.21 2.67
CA GLU A 55 27.04 8.46 1.89
C GLU A 55 26.35 8.22 0.54
N GLY A 56 25.07 7.91 0.55
CA GLY A 56 24.39 7.65 -0.70
C GLY A 56 22.90 7.42 -0.54
N PRO A 57 22.21 7.24 -1.66
CA PRO A 57 20.76 7.04 -1.62
C PRO A 57 20.40 5.72 -0.94
N THR A 58 19.24 5.72 -0.31
CA THR A 58 18.70 4.55 0.36
C THR A 58 17.69 3.88 -0.57
N LEU A 59 17.81 2.57 -0.75
CA LEU A 59 16.84 1.81 -1.52
C LEU A 59 15.78 1.26 -0.57
N TYR A 60 14.54 1.66 -0.81
CA TYR A 60 13.40 1.24 -0.01
C TYR A 60 12.62 0.15 -0.74
N SER A 61 12.13 -0.82 0.02
CA SER A 61 11.19 -1.81 -0.47
C SER A 61 9.90 -1.65 0.31
N ILE A 62 8.78 -1.59 -0.39
CA ILE A 62 7.48 -1.50 0.26
C ILE A 62 6.63 -2.67 -0.20
N GLN A 63 6.05 -3.36 0.77
CA GLN A 63 5.14 -4.47 0.54
C GLN A 63 3.78 -4.10 1.11
N THR A 64 2.73 -4.40 0.36
CA THR A 64 1.37 -4.14 0.80
C THR A 64 0.55 -5.42 0.74
N GLN A 65 -0.40 -5.53 1.66
CA GLN A 65 -1.31 -6.66 1.72
C GLN A 65 -2.68 -6.16 2.14
N LEU A 66 -3.66 -6.34 1.28
CA LEU A 66 -5.06 -5.98 1.56
C LEU A 66 -5.90 -7.24 1.62
N SER A 67 -6.55 -7.47 2.74
CA SER A 67 -7.38 -8.66 2.93
C SER A 67 -8.86 -8.28 2.90
N ILE A 68 -9.62 -9.02 2.10
CA ILE A 68 -11.07 -8.97 2.08
C ILE A 68 -11.58 -10.38 2.35
N PRO A 69 -12.86 -10.55 2.70
CA PRO A 69 -13.40 -11.90 2.88
C PRO A 69 -13.20 -12.76 1.62
N GLY A 70 -12.48 -13.85 1.77
CA GLY A 70 -12.25 -14.81 0.69
C GLY A 70 -11.08 -14.50 -0.23
N LYS A 71 -10.39 -13.38 -0.05
CA LYS A 71 -9.26 -13.06 -0.92
C LYS A 71 -8.29 -12.08 -0.26
N THR A 72 -7.02 -12.19 -0.64
CA THR A 72 -5.97 -11.27 -0.20
C THR A 72 -5.25 -10.74 -1.45
N PHE A 73 -5.09 -9.43 -1.50
CA PHE A 73 -4.32 -8.77 -2.56
C PHE A 73 -2.94 -8.41 -2.02
N GLU A 74 -1.92 -8.58 -2.83
CA GLU A 74 -0.55 -8.23 -2.45
C GLU A 74 0.11 -7.45 -3.56
N SER A 75 0.98 -6.53 -3.18
CA SER A 75 1.82 -5.82 -4.13
C SER A 75 3.13 -5.42 -3.44
N SER A 76 4.13 -5.13 -4.26
CA SER A 76 5.41 -4.67 -3.75
C SER A 76 6.04 -3.72 -4.76
N SER A 77 6.96 -2.90 -4.28
CA SER A 77 7.68 -1.97 -5.11
C SER A 77 8.99 -1.58 -4.45
N LYS A 78 9.96 -1.17 -5.25
CA LYS A 78 11.27 -0.70 -4.77
C LYS A 78 11.56 0.64 -5.42
N ALA A 79 12.13 1.56 -4.67
CA ALA A 79 12.56 2.84 -5.21
C ALA A 79 13.56 3.49 -4.25
N TRP A 80 14.28 4.47 -4.75
CA TRP A 80 15.26 5.21 -3.94
C TRP A 80 14.62 6.30 -3.08
N ASP A 81 13.30 6.43 -3.16
CA ASP A 81 12.50 7.35 -2.37
C ASP A 81 11.31 6.59 -1.79
N ALA A 82 11.10 6.72 -0.49
CA ALA A 82 10.03 5.98 0.21
C ALA A 82 8.64 6.32 -0.33
N ARG A 83 8.37 7.59 -0.58
CA ARG A 83 7.08 8.03 -1.11
C ARG A 83 6.81 7.43 -2.48
N THR A 84 7.81 7.44 -3.36
CA THR A 84 7.69 6.88 -4.71
C THR A 84 7.43 5.37 -4.66
N ALA A 85 8.19 4.66 -3.82
CA ALA A 85 8.01 3.22 -3.64
C ALA A 85 6.59 2.92 -3.15
N LEU A 86 6.13 3.68 -2.16
CA LEU A 86 4.78 3.50 -1.61
C LEU A 86 3.70 3.78 -2.66
N MET A 87 3.85 4.85 -3.41
CA MET A 87 2.90 5.20 -4.46
C MET A 87 2.77 4.09 -5.49
N HIS A 88 3.89 3.56 -5.97
CA HIS A 88 3.90 2.47 -6.94
C HIS A 88 3.21 1.21 -6.38
N ALA A 89 3.52 0.86 -5.12
CA ALA A 89 2.91 -0.30 -4.50
C ALA A 89 1.39 -0.15 -4.37
N LEU A 90 0.94 1.03 -3.95
CA LEU A 90 -0.49 1.30 -3.77
C LEU A 90 -1.23 1.35 -5.11
N VAL A 91 -0.62 1.89 -6.15
CA VAL A 91 -1.21 1.90 -7.50
C VAL A 91 -1.34 0.48 -8.05
N ARG A 92 -0.32 -0.35 -7.83
CA ARG A 92 -0.38 -1.76 -8.24
C ARG A 92 -1.47 -2.50 -7.49
N LEU A 93 -1.62 -2.22 -6.20
CA LEU A 93 -2.67 -2.82 -5.38
C LEU A 93 -4.05 -2.43 -5.92
N GLU A 94 -4.25 -1.15 -6.24
CA GLU A 94 -5.49 -0.67 -6.82
C GLU A 94 -5.79 -1.36 -8.15
N SER A 95 -4.79 -1.53 -8.99
CA SER A 95 -4.95 -2.22 -10.27
C SER A 95 -5.44 -3.65 -10.07
N SER A 96 -4.89 -4.36 -9.08
CA SER A 96 -5.33 -5.71 -8.76
C SER A 96 -6.79 -5.74 -8.27
N ILE A 97 -7.17 -4.77 -7.47
CA ILE A 97 -8.54 -4.64 -6.97
C ILE A 97 -9.51 -4.41 -8.13
N ARG A 98 -9.17 -3.51 -9.05
CA ARG A 98 -10.01 -3.19 -10.20
C ARG A 98 -10.18 -4.39 -11.12
N LYS A 99 -9.12 -5.16 -11.35
CA LYS A 99 -9.18 -6.38 -12.15
C LYS A 99 -10.10 -7.41 -11.50
N PHE A 100 -10.01 -7.55 -10.19
CA PHE A 100 -10.87 -8.46 -9.44
C PHE A 100 -12.34 -8.07 -9.58
N LYS A 101 -12.66 -6.79 -9.43
CA LYS A 101 -14.03 -6.28 -9.57
C LYS A 101 -14.56 -6.50 -10.99
N SER A 102 -13.75 -6.21 -11.99
CA SER A 102 -14.13 -6.39 -13.39
C SER A 102 -14.48 -7.84 -13.69
N ARG A 103 -13.65 -8.79 -13.24
CA ARG A 103 -13.92 -10.21 -13.42
C ARG A 103 -15.19 -10.65 -12.71
N ARG A 104 -15.45 -10.10 -11.54
CA ARG A 104 -16.64 -10.44 -10.76
C ARG A 104 -17.90 -9.95 -11.46
N GLU A 105 -17.86 -8.77 -12.05
CA GLU A 105 -18.98 -8.22 -12.82
C GLU A 105 -19.26 -9.04 -14.08
N GLU A 106 -18.20 -9.48 -14.77
CA GLU A 106 -18.34 -10.32 -15.96
C GLU A 106 -19.01 -11.65 -15.65
N LYS A 107 -18.72 -12.23 -14.49
CA LYS A 107 -19.30 -13.51 -14.08
C LYS A 107 -20.79 -13.42 -13.72
N ARG A 108 -21.30 -12.23 -13.49
CA ARG A 108 -22.71 -12.03 -13.14
C ARG A 108 -23.64 -11.89 -14.34
N LYS A 109 -23.10 -11.88 -15.53
CA LYS A 109 -23.92 -11.78 -16.75
C LYS A 109 -24.49 -13.12 -17.17
#